data_dbc9fd86709e9d7833e285601a14163b
#
_entry.id   dbc9fd86709e9d7833e285601a14163b
#
_cell.length_a   1.000
_cell.length_b   1.000
_cell.length_c   1.000
_cell.angle_alpha   90.00
_cell.angle_beta   90.00
_cell.angle_gamma   90.00
#
_symmetry.space_group_name_H-M   'P 1'
#
loop_
_entity.id
_entity.type
_entity.pdbx_description
1 polymer ?
#
loop_
_entity_poly.entity_id
_entity_poly.type
_entity_poly.pdbx_seq_one_letter_code
_entity_poly.pdbx_strand_id
1 'polypeptide(L)'
;MALLSSDQEPLVKADILCPLVDEYSERDQFQISKEKLCATELAVAIEAVSHHDIKILMMDGTLMRYSLEAEDLYEDLVKLCDMKGVLLVGVVEEISTKIIMNTFNENDNYVGMLFDREALFNALDMDEGFVVKNHKSRKEEYNIEQAFIRTSKDPCVIAIDIPSQNMNDFDEIISFVLTMSDENTRGVPFLLDLVDKKTRIDNKQAEILAKKYLDTEMYQSIFRSQRSKRVI
;
A
#
# COMPACT_ATOMS: atom_id res chain seq x y z
N MET A 1 8.16 1.01 -8.50
CA MET A 1 9.21 2.05 -8.59
C MET A 1 9.65 2.41 -7.18
N ALA A 2 10.94 2.65 -6.97
CA ALA A 2 11.42 3.26 -5.72
C ALA A 2 11.99 4.64 -6.03
N LEU A 3 11.63 5.65 -5.23
CA LEU A 3 12.29 6.94 -5.19
C LEU A 3 13.37 6.90 -4.11
N LEU A 4 14.55 7.30 -4.50
CA LEU A 4 15.70 7.47 -3.62
C LEU A 4 15.83 8.95 -3.23
N SER A 5 16.96 9.40 -2.74
CA SER A 5 17.16 10.83 -2.46
C SER A 5 17.04 11.70 -3.73
N SER A 6 16.86 13.02 -3.55
CA SER A 6 16.58 13.98 -4.64
C SER A 6 17.57 13.96 -5.81
N ASP A 7 18.79 13.49 -5.59
CA ASP A 7 19.90 13.53 -6.54
C ASP A 7 20.12 12.18 -7.27
N GLN A 8 19.30 11.19 -7.02
CA GLN A 8 19.43 9.87 -7.62
C GLN A 8 18.26 9.57 -8.57
N GLU A 9 18.56 8.88 -9.67
CA GLU A 9 17.50 8.42 -10.55
C GLU A 9 16.65 7.36 -9.86
N PRO A 10 15.32 7.38 -10.08
CA PRO A 10 14.41 6.41 -9.48
C PRO A 10 14.69 5.01 -10.04
N LEU A 11 14.65 4.00 -9.16
CA LEU A 11 14.64 2.60 -9.59
C LEU A 11 13.27 2.24 -10.14
N VAL A 12 13.21 1.78 -11.38
CA VAL A 12 11.96 1.40 -12.04
C VAL A 12 12.05 -0.03 -12.51
N LYS A 13 11.13 -0.88 -12.05
CA LYS A 13 10.86 -2.20 -12.65
C LYS A 13 9.47 -2.18 -13.26
N ALA A 14 9.34 -2.74 -14.44
CA ALA A 14 8.06 -2.94 -15.09
C ALA A 14 7.98 -4.39 -15.56
N ASP A 15 6.83 -5.00 -15.37
CA ASP A 15 6.54 -6.34 -15.86
C ASP A 15 5.15 -6.35 -16.49
N ILE A 16 4.95 -7.27 -17.43
CA ILE A 16 3.66 -7.46 -18.08
C ILE A 16 3.14 -8.83 -17.67
N LEU A 17 2.01 -8.83 -16.99
CA LEU A 17 1.29 -10.03 -16.64
C LEU A 17 0.06 -10.17 -17.54
N CYS A 18 0.01 -11.26 -18.28
CA CYS A 18 -1.14 -11.63 -19.09
C CYS A 18 -1.56 -13.07 -18.74
N PRO A 19 -2.36 -13.29 -17.68
CA PRO A 19 -2.86 -14.60 -17.36
C PRO A 19 -3.72 -15.12 -18.52
N LEU A 20 -3.47 -16.37 -18.94
CA LEU A 20 -4.25 -17.01 -20.01
C LEU A 20 -5.68 -17.24 -19.49
N VAL A 21 -6.64 -16.55 -20.10
CA VAL A 21 -8.05 -16.52 -19.69
C VAL A 21 -8.68 -17.93 -19.72
N ASP A 22 -8.20 -18.79 -20.60
CA ASP A 22 -8.72 -20.16 -20.79
C ASP A 22 -8.16 -21.17 -19.78
N GLU A 23 -7.08 -20.84 -19.07
CA GLU A 23 -6.41 -21.76 -18.15
C GLU A 23 -6.75 -21.50 -16.67
N TYR A 24 -7.21 -20.29 -16.34
CA TYR A 24 -7.44 -19.86 -14.97
C TYR A 24 -8.83 -19.24 -14.78
N SER A 25 -9.46 -19.53 -13.65
CA SER A 25 -10.67 -18.82 -13.27
C SER A 25 -10.37 -17.31 -13.03
N GLU A 26 -11.40 -16.45 -13.10
CA GLU A 26 -11.25 -15.01 -12.81
C GLU A 26 -10.64 -14.76 -11.41
N ARG A 27 -10.97 -15.61 -10.45
CA ARG A 27 -10.44 -15.54 -9.09
C ARG A 27 -8.94 -15.83 -9.07
N ASP A 28 -8.50 -16.86 -9.78
CA ASP A 28 -7.09 -17.26 -9.86
C ASP A 28 -6.27 -16.20 -10.59
N GLN A 29 -6.79 -15.63 -11.67
CA GLN A 29 -6.15 -14.52 -12.41
C GLN A 29 -5.95 -13.30 -11.51
N PHE A 30 -6.93 -12.96 -10.69
CA PHE A 30 -6.84 -11.85 -9.76
C PHE A 30 -5.79 -12.11 -8.68
N GLN A 31 -5.74 -13.34 -8.15
CA GLN A 31 -4.75 -13.74 -7.15
C GLN A 31 -3.32 -13.71 -7.72
N ILE A 32 -3.10 -14.32 -8.89
CA ILE A 32 -1.81 -14.28 -9.59
C ILE A 32 -1.35 -12.85 -9.84
N SER A 33 -2.28 -11.96 -10.19
CA SER A 33 -1.97 -10.55 -10.43
C SER A 33 -1.50 -9.84 -9.17
N LYS A 34 -2.13 -10.12 -8.02
CA LYS A 34 -1.72 -9.57 -6.72
C LYS A 34 -0.34 -10.07 -6.29
N GLU A 35 -0.12 -11.37 -6.36
CA GLU A 35 1.17 -11.99 -6.02
C GLU A 35 2.30 -11.40 -6.87
N LYS A 36 2.08 -11.29 -8.18
CA LYS A 36 3.08 -10.72 -9.09
C LYS A 36 3.36 -9.24 -8.82
N LEU A 37 2.32 -8.46 -8.49
CA LEU A 37 2.49 -7.05 -8.13
C LEU A 37 3.33 -6.94 -6.86
N CYS A 38 2.97 -7.66 -5.79
CA CYS A 38 3.71 -7.69 -4.54
C CYS A 38 5.18 -8.12 -4.75
N ALA A 39 5.41 -9.18 -5.51
CA ALA A 39 6.75 -9.65 -5.83
C ALA A 39 7.58 -8.59 -6.60
N THR A 40 6.96 -7.86 -7.52
CA THR A 40 7.62 -6.79 -8.27
C THR A 40 7.98 -5.60 -7.37
N GLU A 41 7.08 -5.19 -6.50
CA GLU A 41 7.30 -4.12 -5.52
C GLU A 41 8.42 -4.48 -4.54
N LEU A 42 8.39 -5.70 -3.99
CA LEU A 42 9.43 -6.21 -3.09
C LEU A 42 10.80 -6.31 -3.79
N ALA A 43 10.84 -6.78 -5.03
CA ALA A 43 12.09 -6.87 -5.78
C ALA A 43 12.74 -5.49 -6.01
N VAL A 44 11.95 -4.43 -6.19
CA VAL A 44 12.47 -3.06 -6.28
C VAL A 44 12.96 -2.58 -4.92
N ALA A 45 12.23 -2.88 -3.85
CA ALA A 45 12.61 -2.52 -2.48
C ALA A 45 13.93 -3.21 -2.07
N ILE A 46 14.06 -4.51 -2.32
CA ILE A 46 15.29 -5.28 -2.05
C ILE A 46 16.48 -4.71 -2.82
N GLU A 47 16.27 -4.36 -4.11
CA GLU A 47 17.32 -3.74 -4.92
C GLU A 47 17.73 -2.38 -4.35
N ALA A 48 16.76 -1.55 -3.96
CA ALA A 48 17.03 -0.25 -3.35
C ALA A 48 17.86 -0.39 -2.07
N VAL A 49 17.41 -1.26 -1.15
CA VAL A 49 18.13 -1.50 0.12
C VAL A 49 19.49 -2.13 -0.11
N SER A 50 19.63 -3.00 -1.13
CA SER A 50 20.91 -3.68 -1.41
C SER A 50 22.01 -2.72 -1.89
N HIS A 51 21.66 -1.74 -2.71
CA HIS A 51 22.63 -0.95 -3.47
C HIS A 51 22.74 0.51 -3.00
N HIS A 52 21.84 0.97 -2.14
CA HIS A 52 21.83 2.36 -1.69
C HIS A 52 21.89 2.47 -0.18
N ASP A 53 22.43 3.58 0.32
CA ASP A 53 22.44 3.92 1.73
C ASP A 53 21.10 4.55 2.10
N ILE A 54 20.20 3.73 2.62
CA ILE A 54 18.83 4.10 2.96
C ILE A 54 18.67 3.97 4.47
N LYS A 55 18.05 4.96 5.11
CA LYS A 55 17.71 4.90 6.54
C LYS A 55 16.29 4.39 6.78
N ILE A 56 15.35 4.87 5.98
CA ILE A 56 13.93 4.53 6.11
C ILE A 56 13.41 4.11 4.75
N LEU A 57 12.76 2.96 4.68
CA LEU A 57 12.05 2.46 3.50
C LEU A 57 10.55 2.53 3.74
N MET A 58 9.84 3.39 3.01
CA MET A 58 8.38 3.44 3.01
C MET A 58 7.80 2.60 1.87
N MET A 59 6.88 1.71 2.23
CA MET A 59 6.07 0.91 1.30
C MET A 59 4.66 1.49 1.21
N ASP A 60 4.10 1.53 0.02
CA ASP A 60 2.72 1.94 -0.21
C ASP A 60 1.75 0.80 0.15
N GLY A 61 0.97 1.02 1.19
CA GLY A 61 0.00 0.07 1.71
C GLY A 61 0.49 -0.77 2.89
N THR A 62 -0.33 -1.74 3.26
CA THR A 62 -0.09 -2.60 4.44
C THR A 62 1.04 -3.61 4.20
N LEU A 63 1.95 -3.73 5.16
CA LEU A 63 3.02 -4.74 5.12
C LEU A 63 2.45 -6.17 5.16
N MET A 64 1.29 -6.36 5.80
CA MET A 64 0.61 -7.65 5.84
C MET A 64 0.27 -8.18 4.44
N ARG A 65 -0.02 -7.30 3.46
CA ARG A 65 -0.25 -7.71 2.06
C ARG A 65 0.96 -8.46 1.49
N TYR A 66 2.15 -7.93 1.71
CA TYR A 66 3.38 -8.54 1.23
C TYR A 66 3.67 -9.87 1.90
N SER A 67 3.43 -9.95 3.22
CA SER A 67 3.58 -11.20 3.97
C SER A 67 2.61 -12.30 3.51
N LEU A 68 1.41 -11.94 3.02
CA LEU A 68 0.42 -12.91 2.56
C LEU A 68 0.60 -13.31 1.08
N GLU A 69 1.00 -12.37 0.24
CA GLU A 69 1.02 -12.57 -1.22
C GLU A 69 2.41 -12.94 -1.76
N ALA A 70 3.50 -12.66 -1.01
CA ALA A 70 4.87 -12.95 -1.41
C ALA A 70 5.79 -13.12 -0.18
N GLU A 71 5.45 -14.08 0.67
CA GLU A 71 6.04 -14.31 2.00
C GLU A 71 7.57 -14.39 1.97
N ASP A 72 8.14 -15.25 1.12
CA ASP A 72 9.60 -15.45 1.04
C ASP A 72 10.33 -14.13 0.74
N LEU A 73 9.84 -13.36 -0.24
CA LEU A 73 10.45 -12.08 -0.61
C LEU A 73 10.28 -11.02 0.47
N TYR A 74 9.15 -11.03 1.18
CA TYR A 74 8.90 -10.13 2.29
C TYR A 74 9.86 -10.43 3.45
N GLU A 75 10.02 -11.70 3.82
CA GLU A 75 10.98 -12.09 4.83
C GLU A 75 12.44 -11.71 4.47
N ASP A 76 12.81 -11.89 3.20
CA ASP A 76 14.14 -11.50 2.71
C ASP A 76 14.34 -9.99 2.82
N LEU A 77 13.32 -9.17 2.48
CA LEU A 77 13.37 -7.72 2.65
C LEU A 77 13.52 -7.34 4.13
N VAL A 78 12.72 -7.93 5.02
CA VAL A 78 12.76 -7.65 6.46
C VAL A 78 14.13 -7.98 7.05
N LYS A 79 14.68 -9.16 6.70
CA LYS A 79 16.04 -9.57 7.12
C LYS A 79 17.12 -8.63 6.58
N LEU A 80 17.00 -8.21 5.32
CA LEU A 80 17.95 -7.29 4.69
C LEU A 80 17.91 -5.90 5.35
N CYS A 81 16.70 -5.39 5.64
CA CYS A 81 16.50 -4.12 6.35
C CYS A 81 17.15 -4.18 7.75
N ASP A 82 16.91 -5.26 8.50
CA ASP A 82 17.47 -5.46 9.83
C ASP A 82 19.03 -5.48 9.79
N MET A 83 19.60 -6.26 8.87
CA MET A 83 21.06 -6.34 8.69
C MET A 83 21.71 -5.00 8.32
N LYS A 84 21.01 -4.13 7.63
CA LYS A 84 21.51 -2.82 7.18
C LYS A 84 21.09 -1.66 8.09
N GLY A 85 20.30 -1.92 9.13
CA GLY A 85 19.75 -0.89 10.01
C GLY A 85 18.77 0.04 9.28
N VAL A 86 18.01 -0.49 8.31
CA VAL A 86 16.98 0.26 7.58
C VAL A 86 15.64 0.09 8.28
N LEU A 87 14.98 1.17 8.61
CA LEU A 87 13.65 1.17 9.20
C LEU A 87 12.60 0.94 8.11
N LEU A 88 11.90 -0.18 8.18
CA LEU A 88 10.83 -0.53 7.24
C LEU A 88 9.48 -0.05 7.78
N VAL A 89 8.70 0.61 6.94
CA VAL A 89 7.37 1.11 7.30
C VAL A 89 6.39 0.95 6.13
N GLY A 90 5.17 0.49 6.42
CA GLY A 90 4.04 0.49 5.49
C GLY A 90 3.09 1.64 5.82
N VAL A 91 2.69 2.42 4.83
CA VAL A 91 1.74 3.53 5.00
C VAL A 91 0.42 3.18 4.33
N VAL A 92 -0.66 3.18 5.11
CA VAL A 92 -1.98 2.74 4.67
C VAL A 92 -2.97 3.89 4.73
N GLU A 93 -3.38 4.39 3.58
CA GLU A 93 -4.40 5.44 3.47
C GLU A 93 -5.82 4.86 3.63
N GLU A 94 -6.13 3.80 2.89
CA GLU A 94 -7.46 3.17 2.94
C GLU A 94 -7.54 2.10 4.04
N ILE A 95 -7.85 2.54 5.26
CA ILE A 95 -7.97 1.66 6.43
C ILE A 95 -9.23 0.81 6.31
N SER A 96 -9.06 -0.50 6.19
CA SER A 96 -10.13 -1.49 6.13
C SER A 96 -10.16 -2.45 7.34
N THR A 97 -9.39 -2.14 8.38
CA THR A 97 -9.41 -2.88 9.64
C THR A 97 -10.66 -2.58 10.47
N LYS A 98 -10.95 -3.44 11.43
CA LYS A 98 -12.08 -3.32 12.37
C LYS A 98 -11.64 -3.55 13.81
N ILE A 99 -10.41 -3.30 14.14
CA ILE A 99 -9.81 -3.59 15.46
C ILE A 99 -10.49 -2.74 16.53
N ILE A 100 -10.60 -1.44 16.27
CA ILE A 100 -11.22 -0.47 17.17
C ILE A 100 -12.73 -0.70 17.21
N MET A 101 -13.36 -0.84 16.04
CA MET A 101 -14.79 -1.09 15.95
C MET A 101 -15.21 -2.39 16.66
N ASN A 102 -14.43 -3.44 16.56
CA ASN A 102 -14.72 -4.70 17.28
C ASN A 102 -14.65 -4.50 18.81
N THR A 103 -13.74 -3.68 19.30
CA THR A 103 -13.64 -3.37 20.73
C THR A 103 -14.88 -2.63 21.25
N PHE A 104 -15.46 -1.74 20.46
CA PHE A 104 -16.73 -1.08 20.81
C PHE A 104 -17.91 -2.04 20.70
N ASN A 105 -17.96 -2.90 19.68
CA ASN A 105 -19.05 -3.85 19.47
C ASN A 105 -19.16 -4.91 20.57
N GLU A 106 -18.07 -5.28 21.24
CA GLU A 106 -18.09 -6.20 22.38
C GLU A 106 -18.87 -5.62 23.58
N ASN A 107 -18.94 -4.30 23.69
CA ASN A 107 -19.54 -3.60 24.82
C ASN A 107 -20.94 -3.02 24.57
N ASP A 108 -21.30 -2.68 23.32
CA ASP A 108 -22.46 -1.82 23.03
C ASP A 108 -23.28 -2.28 21.81
N ASN A 109 -23.57 -3.47 21.54
CA ASN A 109 -24.51 -3.91 20.45
C ASN A 109 -24.55 -3.00 19.19
N TYR A 110 -23.46 -2.33 18.85
CA TYR A 110 -23.37 -1.49 17.65
C TYR A 110 -23.33 -2.38 16.41
N VAL A 111 -24.49 -2.56 15.80
CA VAL A 111 -24.63 -3.28 14.55
C VAL A 111 -24.25 -2.36 13.39
N GLY A 112 -22.96 -2.15 13.20
CA GLY A 112 -22.45 -1.35 12.07
C GLY A 112 -21.35 -2.09 11.30
N MET A 113 -21.45 -2.12 9.97
CA MET A 113 -20.35 -2.59 9.10
C MET A 113 -19.28 -1.52 8.92
N LEU A 114 -18.98 -0.73 9.95
CA LEU A 114 -18.01 0.35 9.87
C LEU A 114 -16.59 -0.20 10.02
N PHE A 115 -15.65 0.42 9.32
CA PHE A 115 -14.22 0.20 9.46
C PHE A 115 -13.63 1.16 10.49
N ASP A 116 -12.41 0.92 10.91
CA ASP A 116 -11.72 1.78 11.88
C ASP A 116 -11.56 3.22 11.38
N ARG A 117 -11.47 3.44 10.05
CA ARG A 117 -11.40 4.78 9.46
C ARG A 117 -12.63 5.63 9.78
N GLU A 118 -13.84 5.03 9.82
CA GLU A 118 -15.05 5.75 10.19
C GLU A 118 -15.10 6.03 11.70
N ALA A 119 -14.62 5.09 12.52
CA ALA A 119 -14.53 5.28 13.96
C ALA A 119 -13.52 6.37 14.35
N LEU A 120 -12.44 6.50 13.59
CA LEU A 120 -11.37 7.44 13.83
C LEU A 120 -11.55 8.79 13.12
N PHE A 121 -12.58 8.92 12.28
CA PHE A 121 -12.86 10.17 11.59
C PHE A 121 -13.08 11.33 12.59
N ASN A 122 -12.19 12.32 12.53
CA ASN A 122 -12.15 13.47 13.45
C ASN A 122 -12.06 13.10 14.94
N ALA A 123 -11.55 11.91 15.27
CA ALA A 123 -11.36 11.47 16.65
C ALA A 123 -10.01 11.86 17.24
N LEU A 124 -9.02 12.13 16.39
CA LEU A 124 -7.68 12.56 16.79
C LEU A 124 -7.45 14.02 16.41
N ASP A 125 -6.66 14.72 17.20
CA ASP A 125 -6.11 16.02 16.82
C ASP A 125 -4.99 15.85 15.77
N MET A 126 -4.62 16.94 15.08
CA MET A 126 -3.51 16.93 14.14
C MET A 126 -2.22 16.57 14.89
N ASP A 127 -1.39 15.72 14.27
CA ASP A 127 -0.16 15.16 14.85
C ASP A 127 -0.39 14.23 16.06
N GLU A 128 -1.65 13.88 16.34
CA GLU A 128 -2.00 12.89 17.34
C GLU A 128 -2.10 11.50 16.72
N GLY A 129 -1.65 10.50 17.48
CA GLY A 129 -1.72 9.11 17.07
C GLY A 129 -1.62 8.15 18.25
N PHE A 130 -1.84 6.88 17.98
CA PHE A 130 -1.70 5.81 18.95
C PHE A 130 -1.28 4.50 18.30
N VAL A 131 -0.64 3.64 19.11
CA VAL A 131 -0.26 2.28 18.71
C VAL A 131 -1.33 1.30 19.21
N VAL A 132 -1.74 0.38 18.34
CA VAL A 132 -2.61 -0.73 18.73
C VAL A 132 -1.80 -1.73 19.53
N LYS A 133 -2.20 -1.98 20.79
CA LYS A 133 -1.55 -2.93 21.69
C LYS A 133 -2.49 -4.05 22.10
N ASN A 134 -1.92 -5.10 22.69
CA ASN A 134 -2.64 -6.20 23.34
C ASN A 134 -3.29 -7.21 22.40
N HIS A 135 -2.55 -7.70 21.43
CA HIS A 135 -2.90 -8.90 20.64
C HIS A 135 -4.30 -8.87 19.99
N LYS A 136 -4.76 -7.68 19.65
CA LYS A 136 -6.05 -7.48 18.98
C LYS A 136 -5.95 -7.36 17.46
N SER A 137 -4.73 -7.17 16.97
CA SER A 137 -4.49 -7.11 15.53
C SER A 137 -4.02 -8.45 15.01
N ARG A 138 -4.64 -8.90 13.94
CA ARG A 138 -4.17 -10.07 13.18
C ARG A 138 -2.75 -9.89 12.62
N LYS A 139 -2.28 -8.65 12.52
CA LYS A 139 -0.93 -8.30 12.04
C LYS A 139 0.17 -8.76 12.98
N GLU A 140 -0.11 -8.90 14.28
CA GLU A 140 0.86 -9.40 15.26
C GLU A 140 1.29 -10.84 14.98
N GLU A 141 0.43 -11.67 14.38
CA GLU A 141 0.80 -13.02 13.92
C GLU A 141 1.92 -12.98 12.86
N TYR A 142 2.09 -11.85 12.19
CA TYR A 142 3.10 -11.59 11.17
C TYR A 142 4.23 -10.66 11.68
N ASN A 143 4.34 -10.47 13.00
CA ASN A 143 5.30 -9.55 13.63
C ASN A 143 5.20 -8.11 13.08
N ILE A 144 3.98 -7.64 12.84
CA ILE A 144 3.70 -6.28 12.37
C ILE A 144 2.88 -5.57 13.44
N GLU A 145 3.42 -4.48 13.97
CA GLU A 145 2.71 -3.53 14.82
C GLU A 145 1.96 -2.50 13.97
N GLN A 146 0.85 -2.00 14.49
CA GLN A 146 0.04 -1.01 13.79
C GLN A 146 -0.16 0.24 14.65
N ALA A 147 0.04 1.40 14.04
CA ALA A 147 -0.32 2.69 14.60
C ALA A 147 -1.35 3.39 13.71
N PHE A 148 -2.14 4.27 14.30
CA PHE A 148 -3.00 5.22 13.60
C PHE A 148 -2.55 6.62 13.95
N ILE A 149 -2.50 7.52 12.96
CA ILE A 149 -2.05 8.88 13.14
C ILE A 149 -2.80 9.84 12.22
N ARG A 150 -3.15 11.02 12.72
CA ARG A 150 -3.65 12.13 11.91
C ARG A 150 -2.52 13.07 11.56
N THR A 151 -2.15 13.12 10.30
CA THR A 151 -0.98 13.85 9.78
C THR A 151 -1.35 15.17 9.08
N SER A 152 -2.65 15.48 8.96
CA SER A 152 -3.09 16.66 8.21
C SER A 152 -4.35 17.29 8.80
N LYS A 153 -4.74 18.44 8.23
CA LYS A 153 -6.01 19.11 8.57
C LYS A 153 -7.24 18.32 8.12
N ASP A 154 -7.08 17.41 7.16
CA ASP A 154 -8.12 16.44 6.85
C ASP A 154 -8.44 15.63 8.12
N PRO A 155 -9.71 15.40 8.45
CA PRO A 155 -10.09 14.65 9.64
C PRO A 155 -9.81 13.14 9.56
N CYS A 156 -9.36 12.65 8.42
CA CYS A 156 -8.98 11.26 8.23
C CYS A 156 -7.63 10.95 8.88
N VAL A 157 -7.48 9.71 9.31
CA VAL A 157 -6.22 9.16 9.80
C VAL A 157 -5.60 8.25 8.76
N ILE A 158 -4.29 8.10 8.82
CA ILE A 158 -3.57 7.03 8.12
C ILE A 158 -3.16 5.95 9.11
N ALA A 159 -2.99 4.72 8.64
CA ALA A 159 -2.40 3.67 9.45
C ALA A 159 -0.95 3.44 9.04
N ILE A 160 -0.13 3.12 10.03
CA ILE A 160 1.30 2.85 9.87
C ILE A 160 1.57 1.42 10.33
N ASP A 161 2.11 0.61 9.46
CA ASP A 161 2.56 -0.74 9.76
C ASP A 161 4.07 -0.74 9.97
N ILE A 162 4.52 -1.29 11.09
CA ILE A 162 5.93 -1.31 11.49
C ILE A 162 6.30 -2.73 11.90
N PRO A 163 7.36 -3.35 11.33
CA PRO A 163 7.87 -4.61 11.85
C PRO A 163 8.22 -4.48 13.32
N SER A 164 7.86 -5.49 14.15
CA SER A 164 8.00 -5.42 15.60
C SER A 164 9.45 -5.11 16.06
N GLN A 165 10.46 -5.55 15.29
CA GLN A 165 11.86 -5.22 15.58
C GLN A 165 12.21 -3.72 15.42
N ASN A 166 11.43 -2.96 14.62
CA ASN A 166 11.65 -1.53 14.42
C ASN A 166 10.89 -0.66 15.45
N MET A 167 10.18 -1.26 16.39
CA MET A 167 9.39 -0.49 17.39
C MET A 167 10.25 0.33 18.36
N ASN A 168 11.53 -0.02 18.53
CA ASN A 168 12.45 0.80 19.34
C ASN A 168 12.73 2.16 18.70
N ASP A 169 12.58 2.26 17.38
CA ASP A 169 12.81 3.47 16.59
C ASP A 169 11.47 4.11 16.14
N PHE A 170 10.39 3.80 16.85
CA PHE A 170 9.03 4.26 16.55
C PHE A 170 8.96 5.80 16.40
N ASP A 171 9.55 6.54 17.33
CA ASP A 171 9.53 7.99 17.32
C ASP A 171 10.25 8.58 16.08
N GLU A 172 11.34 7.94 15.61
CA GLU A 172 12.03 8.34 14.39
C GLU A 172 11.16 8.09 13.16
N ILE A 173 10.52 6.94 13.08
CA ILE A 173 9.61 6.57 11.98
C ILE A 173 8.44 7.57 11.91
N ILE A 174 7.78 7.84 13.03
CA ILE A 174 6.62 8.75 13.07
C ILE A 174 7.03 10.18 12.75
N SER A 175 8.15 10.64 13.29
CA SER A 175 8.68 11.98 12.98
C SER A 175 8.98 12.14 11.48
N PHE A 176 9.49 11.09 10.86
CA PHE A 176 9.76 11.09 9.42
C PHE A 176 8.45 11.10 8.61
N VAL A 177 7.46 10.27 8.97
CA VAL A 177 6.15 10.24 8.30
C VAL A 177 5.48 11.61 8.40
N LEU A 178 5.45 12.24 9.58
CA LEU A 178 4.90 13.57 9.80
C LEU A 178 5.62 14.63 8.95
N THR A 179 6.96 14.60 8.92
CA THR A 179 7.77 15.55 8.15
C THR A 179 7.50 15.43 6.64
N MET A 180 7.23 14.22 6.16
CA MET A 180 6.97 13.95 4.74
C MET A 180 5.50 14.14 4.34
N SER A 181 4.60 14.38 5.30
CA SER A 181 3.18 14.62 5.06
C SER A 181 2.88 16.12 5.08
N ASP A 182 2.16 16.62 4.06
CA ASP A 182 1.73 18.03 4.02
C ASP A 182 0.40 18.17 4.77
N GLU A 183 0.36 19.08 5.73
CA GLU A 183 -0.83 19.38 6.54
C GLU A 183 -2.07 19.81 5.75
N ASN A 184 -1.90 20.31 4.53
CA ASN A 184 -2.97 20.81 3.67
C ASN A 184 -3.42 19.81 2.60
N THR A 185 -2.90 18.58 2.65
CA THR A 185 -3.27 17.48 1.76
C THR A 185 -4.07 16.40 2.50
N ARG A 186 -4.20 15.23 1.92
CA ARG A 186 -4.84 14.06 2.52
C ARG A 186 -3.99 13.35 3.61
N GLY A 187 -2.82 13.91 3.95
CA GLY A 187 -1.98 13.40 5.03
C GLY A 187 -1.09 12.20 4.70
N VAL A 188 -1.03 11.80 3.45
CA VAL A 188 -0.09 10.75 3.00
C VAL A 188 1.28 11.39 2.71
N PRO A 189 2.40 10.73 3.07
CA PRO A 189 3.73 11.20 2.73
C PRO A 189 3.89 11.47 1.23
N PHE A 190 4.35 12.67 0.87
CA PHE A 190 4.38 13.14 -0.53
C PHE A 190 5.22 12.26 -1.47
N LEU A 191 6.22 11.55 -0.93
CA LEU A 191 7.04 10.62 -1.72
C LEU A 191 6.21 9.45 -2.27
N LEU A 192 5.24 8.95 -1.51
CA LEU A 192 4.33 7.91 -1.98
C LEU A 192 3.41 8.42 -3.09
N ASP A 193 2.86 9.63 -2.93
CA ASP A 193 2.08 10.29 -3.98
C ASP A 193 2.88 10.48 -5.28
N LEU A 194 4.16 10.82 -5.13
CA LEU A 194 5.04 11.00 -6.28
C LEU A 194 5.32 9.66 -6.99
N VAL A 195 5.49 8.57 -6.24
CA VAL A 195 5.63 7.21 -6.79
C VAL A 195 4.36 6.81 -7.52
N ASP A 196 3.19 6.93 -6.89
CA ASP A 196 1.89 6.60 -7.50
C ASP A 196 1.70 7.38 -8.81
N LYS A 197 1.90 8.69 -8.78
CA LYS A 197 1.77 9.53 -9.97
C LYS A 197 2.69 9.13 -11.12
N LYS A 198 3.90 8.64 -10.82
CA LYS A 198 4.87 8.23 -11.85
C LYS A 198 4.65 6.82 -12.37
N THR A 199 4.05 5.94 -11.57
CA THR A 199 3.79 4.53 -11.95
C THR A 199 2.41 4.32 -12.56
N ARG A 200 1.48 5.23 -12.28
CA ARG A 200 0.11 5.12 -12.73
C ARG A 200 -0.01 5.27 -14.24
N ILE A 201 -0.57 4.25 -14.87
CA ILE A 201 -0.99 4.31 -16.28
C ILE A 201 -2.40 4.87 -16.31
N ASP A 202 -2.58 6.05 -16.93
CA ASP A 202 -3.91 6.62 -17.10
C ASP A 202 -4.72 5.89 -18.20
N ASN A 203 -6.03 6.09 -18.19
CA ASN A 203 -6.93 5.44 -19.16
C ASN A 203 -6.55 5.74 -20.62
N LYS A 204 -6.03 6.94 -20.88
CA LYS A 204 -5.61 7.35 -22.23
C LYS A 204 -4.34 6.62 -22.68
N GLN A 205 -3.38 6.47 -21.77
CA GLN A 205 -2.16 5.69 -22.01
C GLN A 205 -2.50 4.21 -22.20
N ALA A 206 -3.38 3.65 -21.36
CA ALA A 206 -3.88 2.28 -21.49
C ALA A 206 -4.58 2.08 -22.84
N GLU A 207 -5.41 3.04 -23.28
CA GLU A 207 -6.08 3.00 -24.57
C GLU A 207 -5.10 3.05 -25.75
N ILE A 208 -4.06 3.89 -25.69
CA ILE A 208 -3.02 3.97 -26.71
C ILE A 208 -2.25 2.65 -26.80
N LEU A 209 -1.88 2.07 -25.67
CA LEU A 209 -1.20 0.77 -25.63
C LEU A 209 -2.11 -0.34 -26.20
N ALA A 210 -3.36 -0.38 -25.80
CA ALA A 210 -4.32 -1.34 -26.29
C ALA A 210 -4.50 -1.23 -27.82
N LYS A 211 -4.65 -0.03 -28.36
CA LYS A 211 -4.75 0.19 -29.82
C LYS A 211 -3.48 -0.23 -30.58
N LYS A 212 -2.33 -0.20 -29.95
CA LYS A 212 -1.06 -0.57 -30.58
C LYS A 212 -0.88 -2.09 -30.68
N TYR A 213 -1.39 -2.84 -29.70
CA TYR A 213 -1.12 -4.27 -29.56
C TYR A 213 -2.32 -5.17 -29.83
N LEU A 214 -3.55 -4.64 -29.78
CA LEU A 214 -4.77 -5.37 -30.08
C LEU A 214 -5.22 -5.09 -31.51
N ASP A 215 -5.74 -6.10 -32.18
CA ASP A 215 -6.45 -5.86 -33.43
C ASP A 215 -7.73 -5.05 -33.22
N THR A 216 -8.30 -4.53 -34.30
CA THR A 216 -9.44 -3.60 -34.22
C THR A 216 -10.69 -4.26 -33.64
N GLU A 217 -10.93 -5.55 -33.89
CA GLU A 217 -12.11 -6.27 -33.38
C GLU A 217 -11.98 -6.52 -31.90
N MET A 218 -10.80 -6.97 -31.45
CA MET A 218 -10.47 -7.22 -30.05
C MET A 218 -10.53 -5.92 -29.23
N TYR A 219 -9.94 -4.84 -29.75
CA TYR A 219 -10.02 -3.52 -29.13
C TYR A 219 -11.48 -3.07 -28.98
N GLN A 220 -12.30 -3.19 -30.02
CA GLN A 220 -13.71 -2.79 -29.97
C GLN A 220 -14.54 -3.67 -29.02
N SER A 221 -14.22 -4.93 -28.87
CA SER A 221 -14.92 -5.83 -27.96
C SER A 221 -14.66 -5.50 -26.49
N ILE A 222 -13.41 -5.14 -26.16
CA ILE A 222 -12.96 -4.87 -24.79
C ILE A 222 -13.29 -3.45 -24.33
N PHE A 223 -13.04 -2.45 -25.19
CA PHE A 223 -13.07 -1.03 -24.80
C PHE A 223 -14.34 -0.29 -25.20
N ARG A 224 -15.17 -0.81 -26.12
CA ARG A 224 -16.47 -0.20 -26.38
C ARG A 224 -17.50 -0.63 -25.34
N SER A 225 -18.10 0.36 -24.69
CA SER A 225 -19.19 0.10 -23.77
C SER A 225 -20.33 -0.63 -24.50
N GLN A 226 -20.94 -1.61 -23.86
CA GLN A 226 -22.08 -2.33 -24.43
C GLN A 226 -23.27 -1.39 -24.76
N ARG A 227 -23.32 -0.21 -24.14
CA ARG A 227 -24.33 0.81 -24.47
C ARG A 227 -24.15 1.42 -25.85
N SER A 228 -22.93 1.51 -26.37
CA SER A 228 -22.67 2.00 -27.74
C SER A 228 -22.97 0.98 -28.84
N LYS A 229 -23.27 -0.27 -28.46
CA LYS A 229 -23.67 -1.37 -29.38
C LYS A 229 -25.19 -1.48 -29.59
N ARG A 230 -25.97 -0.67 -28.86
CA ARG A 230 -27.44 -0.63 -29.09
C ARG A 230 -27.70 0.22 -30.32
N VAL A 231 -27.91 -0.46 -31.43
CA VAL A 231 -28.55 0.14 -32.61
C VAL A 231 -30.03 0.36 -32.24
N ILE A 232 -30.49 1.62 -32.27
CA ILE A 232 -31.90 2.00 -32.13
C ILE A 232 -32.57 1.72 -33.48
#